data_4cc37550b8acdd8f45a1b9a55b6a51dd
#
_entry.id   4cc37550b8acdd8f45a1b9a55b6a51dd
#
_cell.length_a   1.000
_cell.length_b   1.000
_cell.length_c   1.000
_cell.angle_alpha   90.00
_cell.angle_beta   90.00
_cell.angle_gamma   90.00
#
_symmetry.space_group_name_H-M   'P 1'
#
loop_
_entity.id
_entity.type
_entity.pdbx_description
1 polymer ?
#
loop_
_entity_poly.entity_id
_entity_poly.type
_entity_poly.pdbx_seq_one_letter_code
_entity_poly.pdbx_strand_id
1 'polypeptide(L)'
;MKAGLKGKTLLVTGAGGTIGGELARQIAALGPKKVVLLENHNTALFYIDKELREKGYGGLIVSVPGDVRDESLLKNIFEQHKPAWVLHAAAHKHVALMGDGAVRVGRLMSIAPDAALA
;
A
#
# COMPACT_ATOMS: atom_id res chain seq x y z
N MET A 1 -3.60 11.99 11.47
CA MET A 1 -3.22 10.79 10.72
C MET A 1 -2.04 10.04 11.33
N LYS A 2 -1.05 10.76 11.76
CA LYS A 2 0.15 10.15 12.31
C LYS A 2 -0.16 9.14 13.43
N ALA A 3 -0.95 9.53 14.40
CA ALA A 3 -1.29 8.67 15.52
C ALA A 3 -2.10 7.45 15.09
N GLY A 4 -2.89 7.58 14.03
CA GLY A 4 -3.70 6.48 13.55
C GLY A 4 -2.94 5.41 12.81
N LEU A 5 -1.71 5.70 12.38
CA LEU A 5 -0.90 4.74 11.63
C LEU A 5 0.05 3.94 12.49
N LYS A 6 0.38 4.44 13.65
CA LYS A 6 1.35 3.78 14.51
C LYS A 6 0.84 2.41 14.94
N GLY A 7 1.66 1.40 14.74
CA GLY A 7 1.31 0.04 15.09
C GLY A 7 0.28 -0.61 14.19
N LYS A 8 -0.09 0.03 13.09
CA LYS A 8 -1.08 -0.50 12.15
C LYS A 8 -0.42 -1.08 10.92
N THR A 9 -1.14 -1.98 10.26
CA THR A 9 -0.72 -2.50 8.96
C THR A 9 -1.44 -1.72 7.88
N LEU A 10 -0.70 -1.29 6.86
CA LEU A 10 -1.23 -0.52 5.76
C LEU A 10 -0.93 -1.21 4.44
N LEU A 11 -1.82 -1.02 3.48
CA LEU A 11 -1.59 -1.46 2.11
C LEU A 11 -1.51 -0.22 1.23
N VAL A 12 -0.43 -0.10 0.47
CA VAL A 12 -0.28 0.97 -0.51
C VAL A 12 -0.32 0.35 -1.90
N THR A 13 -1.31 0.72 -2.71
CA THR A 13 -1.40 0.24 -4.09
C THR A 13 -0.75 1.26 -5.00
N GLY A 14 -0.14 0.79 -6.08
CA GLY A 14 0.62 1.68 -6.94
C GLY A 14 1.88 2.17 -6.27
N ALA A 15 2.45 1.34 -5.42
CA ALA A 15 3.54 1.75 -4.52
C ALA A 15 4.82 2.16 -5.25
N GLY A 16 5.01 1.71 -6.49
CA GLY A 16 6.19 2.07 -7.26
C GLY A 16 6.04 3.34 -8.07
N GLY A 17 4.83 3.91 -8.12
CA GLY A 17 4.58 5.16 -8.85
C GLY A 17 5.02 6.38 -8.07
N THR A 18 4.88 7.54 -8.68
CA THR A 18 5.29 8.80 -8.04
C THR A 18 4.51 9.05 -6.75
N ILE A 19 3.19 8.94 -6.81
CA ILE A 19 2.34 9.20 -5.64
C ILE A 19 2.49 8.08 -4.62
N GLY A 20 2.35 6.83 -5.08
CA GLY A 20 2.42 5.68 -4.17
C GLY A 20 3.77 5.54 -3.50
N GLY A 21 4.85 5.81 -4.24
CA GLY A 21 6.19 5.77 -3.67
C GLY A 21 6.40 6.80 -2.58
N GLU A 22 5.91 8.01 -2.81
CA GLU A 22 6.04 9.06 -1.81
C GLU A 22 5.19 8.74 -0.57
N LEU A 23 3.99 8.20 -0.77
CA LEU A 23 3.18 7.74 0.35
C LEU A 23 3.92 6.68 1.16
N ALA A 24 4.51 5.72 0.48
CA ALA A 24 5.23 4.65 1.15
C ALA A 24 6.39 5.18 1.99
N ARG A 25 7.12 6.15 1.45
CA ARG A 25 8.24 6.76 2.18
C ARG A 25 7.76 7.45 3.45
N GLN A 26 6.71 8.25 3.33
CA GLN A 26 6.21 8.99 4.48
C GLN A 26 5.58 8.08 5.52
N ILE A 27 4.83 7.09 5.07
CA ILE A 27 4.18 6.15 5.97
C ILE A 27 5.21 5.32 6.73
N ALA A 28 6.24 4.84 6.05
CA ALA A 28 7.26 4.02 6.70
C ALA A 28 7.93 4.76 7.85
N ALA A 29 8.05 6.07 7.74
CA ALA A 29 8.69 6.89 8.77
C ALA A 29 7.80 7.13 9.98
N LEU A 30 6.50 6.78 9.91
CA LEU A 30 5.55 7.07 10.98
C LEU A 30 5.39 5.93 11.99
N GLY A 31 6.15 4.87 11.85
CA GLY A 31 6.14 3.77 12.81
C GLY A 31 4.98 2.79 12.68
N PRO A 32 4.58 2.44 11.45
CA PRO A 32 3.55 1.41 11.29
C PRO A 32 4.08 0.04 11.70
N LYS A 33 3.16 -0.90 11.93
CA LYS A 33 3.56 -2.27 12.16
C LYS A 33 4.10 -2.89 10.88
N LYS A 34 3.43 -2.62 9.76
CA LYS A 34 3.79 -3.21 8.49
C LYS A 34 3.22 -2.36 7.36
N VAL A 35 3.94 -2.27 6.27
CA VAL A 35 3.46 -1.63 5.05
C VAL A 35 3.57 -2.63 3.91
N VAL A 36 2.43 -2.99 3.34
CA VAL A 36 2.38 -3.89 2.19
C VAL A 36 2.37 -3.03 0.93
N LEU A 37 3.36 -3.24 0.08
CA LEU A 37 3.53 -2.47 -1.16
C LEU A 37 3.04 -3.31 -2.32
N LEU A 38 1.96 -2.90 -2.95
CA LEU A 38 1.40 -3.60 -4.11
C LEU A 38 1.67 -2.78 -5.35
N GLU A 39 2.36 -3.38 -6.32
CA GLU A 39 2.73 -2.72 -7.56
C GLU A 39 2.80 -3.74 -8.68
N ASN A 40 2.17 -3.43 -9.82
CA ASN A 40 2.17 -4.37 -10.95
C ASN A 40 3.37 -4.18 -11.88
N HIS A 41 4.16 -3.14 -11.70
CA HIS A 41 5.35 -2.89 -12.49
C HIS A 41 6.56 -3.37 -11.69
N ASN A 42 7.12 -4.49 -12.09
CA ASN A 42 8.16 -5.15 -11.30
C ASN A 42 9.39 -4.28 -11.02
N THR A 43 9.83 -3.53 -12.02
CA THR A 43 11.00 -2.68 -11.84
C THR A 43 10.73 -1.56 -10.85
N ALA A 44 9.55 -0.95 -10.94
CA ALA A 44 9.18 0.11 -10.01
C ALA A 44 9.09 -0.42 -8.58
N LEU A 45 8.54 -1.61 -8.41
CA LEU A 45 8.46 -2.24 -7.10
C LEU A 45 9.85 -2.52 -6.54
N PHE A 46 10.74 -3.01 -7.39
CA PHE A 46 12.11 -3.28 -6.98
C PHE A 46 12.78 -2.03 -6.41
N TYR A 47 12.63 -0.91 -7.10
CA TYR A 47 13.31 0.31 -6.67
C TYR A 47 12.76 0.89 -5.37
N ILE A 48 11.44 0.89 -5.19
CA ILE A 48 10.88 1.40 -3.94
C ILE A 48 11.20 0.46 -2.77
N ASP A 49 11.18 -0.84 -3.01
CA ASP A 49 11.59 -1.82 -2.00
C ASP A 49 13.04 -1.58 -1.57
N LYS A 50 13.93 -1.48 -2.56
CA LYS A 50 15.34 -1.26 -2.30
C LYS A 50 15.57 0.02 -1.51
N GLU A 51 14.93 1.10 -1.93
CA GLU A 51 15.08 2.39 -1.26
C GLU A 51 14.67 2.32 0.20
N LEU A 52 13.52 1.70 0.48
CA LEU A 52 13.01 1.64 1.84
C LEU A 52 13.87 0.74 2.73
N ARG A 53 14.41 -0.34 2.16
CA ARG A 53 15.33 -1.20 2.92
C ARG A 53 16.61 -0.47 3.24
N GLU A 54 17.13 0.31 2.29
CA GLU A 54 18.34 1.09 2.52
C GLU A 54 18.15 2.17 3.57
N LYS A 55 16.92 2.65 3.73
CA LYS A 55 16.60 3.62 4.78
C LYS A 55 16.34 2.98 6.14
N GLY A 56 16.44 1.68 6.23
CA GLY A 56 16.28 0.98 7.50
C GLY A 56 14.90 0.44 7.76
N TYR A 57 13.99 0.49 6.78
CA TYR A 57 12.61 0.05 6.97
C TYR A 57 12.35 -1.39 6.51
N GLY A 58 13.41 -2.14 6.19
CA GLY A 58 13.24 -3.49 5.64
C GLY A 58 12.43 -4.43 6.51
N GLY A 59 12.48 -4.24 7.82
CA GLY A 59 11.76 -5.12 8.72
C GLY A 59 10.26 -4.92 8.74
N LEU A 60 9.76 -3.83 8.15
CA LEU A 60 8.32 -3.56 8.18
C LEU A 60 7.67 -3.51 6.81
N ILE A 61 8.42 -3.65 5.73
CA ILE A 61 7.81 -3.63 4.40
C ILE A 61 7.67 -5.04 3.83
N VAL A 62 6.55 -5.24 3.10
CA VAL A 62 6.29 -6.48 2.38
C VAL A 62 5.93 -6.08 0.95
N SER A 63 6.75 -6.47 -0.01
CA SER A 63 6.53 -6.12 -1.40
C SER A 63 5.78 -7.24 -2.10
N VAL A 64 4.69 -6.88 -2.76
CA VAL A 64 3.84 -7.84 -3.46
C VAL A 64 3.68 -7.38 -4.91
N PRO A 65 4.24 -8.13 -5.86
CA PRO A 65 4.01 -7.82 -7.26
C PRO A 65 2.60 -8.26 -7.66
N GLY A 66 1.88 -7.38 -8.33
CA GLY A 66 0.55 -7.73 -8.77
C GLY A 66 -0.30 -6.52 -9.09
N ASP A 67 -1.49 -6.79 -9.59
CA ASP A 67 -2.43 -5.81 -10.08
C ASP A 67 -3.58 -5.67 -9.10
N VAL A 68 -3.99 -4.42 -8.82
CA VAL A 68 -5.11 -4.16 -7.91
C VAL A 68 -6.43 -4.73 -8.43
N ARG A 69 -6.50 -5.09 -9.70
CA ARG A 69 -7.70 -5.68 -10.28
C ARG A 69 -7.79 -7.18 -10.04
N ASP A 70 -6.76 -7.78 -9.50
CA ASP A 70 -6.73 -9.22 -9.24
C ASP A 70 -7.39 -9.49 -7.89
N GLU A 71 -8.64 -9.93 -7.94
CA GLU A 71 -9.42 -10.18 -6.73
C GLU A 71 -8.82 -11.25 -5.83
N SER A 72 -8.31 -12.31 -6.43
CA SER A 72 -7.72 -13.40 -5.64
C SER A 72 -6.50 -12.93 -4.88
N LEU A 73 -5.67 -12.14 -5.56
CA LEU A 73 -4.47 -11.59 -4.93
C LEU A 73 -4.83 -10.66 -3.78
N LEU A 74 -5.78 -9.76 -4.00
CA LEU A 74 -6.20 -8.84 -2.95
C LEU A 74 -6.82 -9.58 -1.78
N LYS A 75 -7.63 -10.59 -2.05
CA LYS A 75 -8.21 -11.38 -1.00
C LYS A 75 -7.12 -12.03 -0.14
N ASN A 76 -6.10 -12.58 -0.78
CA ASN A 76 -4.99 -13.18 -0.05
C ASN A 76 -4.24 -12.15 0.80
N ILE A 77 -4.01 -10.97 0.26
CA ILE A 77 -3.33 -9.91 1.00
C ILE A 77 -4.15 -9.53 2.24
N PHE A 78 -5.46 -9.36 2.08
CA PHE A 78 -6.29 -8.98 3.21
C PHE A 78 -6.40 -10.09 4.25
N GLU A 79 -6.46 -11.34 3.82
CA GLU A 79 -6.50 -12.45 4.76
C GLU A 79 -5.19 -12.61 5.52
N GLN A 80 -4.08 -12.39 4.84
CA GLN A 80 -2.77 -12.62 5.39
C GLN A 80 -2.28 -11.47 6.27
N HIS A 81 -2.54 -10.24 5.85
CA HIS A 81 -1.98 -9.06 6.49
C HIS A 81 -3.00 -8.21 7.24
N LYS A 82 -4.27 -8.33 6.89
CA LYS A 82 -5.37 -7.62 7.55
C LYS A 82 -5.09 -6.12 7.71
N PRO A 83 -4.84 -5.42 6.61
CA PRO A 83 -4.52 -4.00 6.71
C PRO A 83 -5.67 -3.19 7.27
N ALA A 84 -5.36 -2.28 8.17
CA ALA A 84 -6.34 -1.37 8.71
C ALA A 84 -6.64 -0.22 7.76
N TRP A 85 -5.68 0.13 6.88
CA TRP A 85 -5.82 1.21 5.93
C TRP A 85 -5.36 0.74 4.56
N VAL A 86 -6.04 1.23 3.53
CA VAL A 86 -5.62 1.01 2.15
C VAL A 86 -5.48 2.38 1.50
N LEU A 87 -4.27 2.69 1.05
CA LEU A 87 -3.99 3.92 0.34
C LEU A 87 -3.84 3.58 -1.13
N HIS A 88 -4.86 3.90 -1.90
CA HIS A 88 -4.95 3.50 -3.30
C HIS A 88 -4.40 4.61 -4.19
N ALA A 89 -3.17 4.43 -4.66
CA ALA A 89 -2.50 5.39 -5.54
C ALA A 89 -2.24 4.82 -6.93
N ALA A 90 -2.83 3.67 -7.24
CA ALA A 90 -2.68 3.07 -8.56
C ALA A 90 -3.44 3.89 -9.60
N ALA A 91 -3.02 3.77 -10.86
CA ALA A 91 -3.64 4.50 -11.95
C ALA A 91 -5.10 4.12 -12.16
N HIS A 92 -5.47 2.90 -11.82
CA HIS A 92 -6.85 2.43 -11.98
C HIS A 92 -7.71 2.88 -10.83
N LYS A 93 -8.90 3.37 -11.17
CA LYS A 93 -9.84 3.84 -10.16
C LYS A 93 -10.58 2.70 -9.48
N HIS A 94 -10.62 1.55 -10.11
CA HIS A 94 -11.30 0.39 -9.54
C HIS A 94 -10.36 -0.45 -8.71
N VAL A 95 -10.84 -0.85 -7.57
CA VAL A 95 -10.13 -1.76 -6.70
C VAL A 95 -11.05 -2.96 -6.49
N ALA A 96 -10.57 -4.15 -6.83
CA ALA A 96 -11.39 -5.36 -6.78
C ALA A 96 -11.97 -5.62 -5.40
N LEU A 97 -11.28 -5.20 -4.37
CA LEU A 97 -11.73 -5.40 -3.00
C LEU A 97 -13.02 -4.66 -2.65
N MET A 98 -13.45 -3.73 -3.50
CA MET A 98 -14.68 -2.99 -3.25
C MET A 98 -15.93 -3.80 -3.56
N GLY A 99 -15.77 -5.01 -3.97
CA GLY A 99 -16.90 -5.90 -4.13
C GLY A 99 -17.54 -6.22 -2.79
N ASP A 100 -18.77 -6.53 -2.86
CA ASP A 100 -19.79 -6.74 -1.86
C ASP A 100 -19.37 -7.46 -0.58
N GLY A 101 -18.52 -6.90 0.18
CA GLY A 101 -18.26 -7.39 1.51
C GLY A 101 -17.41 -8.63 1.61
N ALA A 102 -16.90 -9.10 0.48
CA ALA A 102 -16.01 -10.25 0.51
C ALA A 102 -14.75 -9.95 1.30
N VAL A 103 -14.34 -8.70 1.32
CA VAL A 103 -13.14 -8.29 2.03
C VAL A 103 -13.46 -7.10 2.91
N ARG A 104 -13.11 -7.20 4.18
CA ARG A 104 -13.27 -6.09 5.11
C ARG A 104 -11.98 -5.33 5.24
N VAL A 105 -12.10 -4.01 5.10
CA VAL A 105 -10.96 -3.13 5.31
C VAL A 105 -11.33 -2.11 6.37
N GLY A 106 -10.34 -1.65 7.10
CA GLY A 106 -10.58 -0.60 8.05
C GLY A 106 -10.86 0.72 7.37
N ARG A 107 -10.04 1.08 6.42
CA ARG A 107 -10.17 2.34 5.70
C ARG A 107 -9.64 2.20 4.28
N LEU A 108 -10.28 2.90 3.36
CA LEU A 108 -9.81 3.00 1.99
C LEU A 108 -9.65 4.47 1.65
N MET A 109 -8.48 4.84 1.18
CA MET A 109 -8.20 6.19 0.72
C MET A 109 -7.70 6.15 -0.70
N SER A 110 -8.31 6.94 -1.57
CA SER A 110 -7.88 7.07 -2.95
C SER A 110 -7.22 8.44 -3.10
N ILE A 111 -5.98 8.44 -3.53
CA ILE A 111 -5.17 9.65 -3.59
C ILE A 111 -5.04 10.09 -5.04
N ALA A 112 -5.55 11.27 -5.36
CA ALA A 112 -5.35 11.87 -6.66
C ALA A 112 -3.95 12.47 -6.74
N PRO A 113 -3.34 12.50 -7.93
CA PRO A 113 -1.96 12.98 -8.06
C PRO A 113 -1.73 14.38 -7.51
N ASP A 114 -2.70 15.27 -7.68
CA ASP A 114 -2.56 16.65 -7.25
C ASP A 114 -2.93 16.88 -5.79
N ALA A 115 -3.47 15.89 -5.14
CA ALA A 115 -3.92 16.01 -3.75
C ALA A 115 -3.06 15.23 -2.79
N ALA A 116 -2.07 14.54 -3.27
CA ALA A 116 -1.31 13.63 -2.44
C ALA A 116 -0.49 14.38 -1.40
N LEU A 117 -0.59 13.95 -0.18
CA LEU A 117 0.36 14.30 0.86
C LEU A 117 0.43 15.78 1.17
N ALA A 118 -0.66 16.41 1.15
CA ALA A 118 -0.70 17.78 1.60
C ALA A 118 -0.31 17.91 3.06
#